data_e7d965f33ac789bf2be007f034662ffc
#
_entry.id   e7d965f33ac789bf2be007f034662ffc
#
_cell.length_a   1.000
_cell.length_b   1.000
_cell.length_c   1.000
_cell.angle_alpha   90.00
_cell.angle_beta   90.00
_cell.angle_gamma   90.00
#
_symmetry.space_group_name_H-M   'P 1'
#
loop_
_entity.id
_entity.type
_entity.pdbx_description
1 polymer ?
#
loop_
_entity_poly.entity_id
_entity_poly.type
_entity_poly.pdbx_seq_one_letter_code
_entity_poly.pdbx_strand_id
1 'polypeptide(L)'
;MKKITVTAFAFLLSLPLAHGQLRPPRIPKVDREVTESQAAAIFKTLRAVNFEAEKVAYPIYSGREQVAYGVSIGNGRLLTKASEVTRRIRLFTVIEAEKSVFCRVIGVYPDQDLAVLEVRGLTAPAAKWANGGNLDEGAFLVAISEGGAPHALGVLSVKERSLKSTDQGFLGIQMDATESGEGVVVKEVVPKSAASEVGIRPGDIIVSIAGQSITGFFELSTRLRRMRSGEKPVIVLKRGEEQVKVTPTLKGRTDEQGTSARLQRMDRMSGSQSRVRGEFANVMQSDMELEAQDAGMPVVDLEGRIVGMVIARAGRISTLILPGDDIADILKKEPEVFEPAEPRNARRDELQRGERRQ
;
A
#
# COMPACT_ATOMS: atom_id res chain seq x y z
N MET A 1 41.77 69.06 -47.47
CA MET A 1 41.40 67.61 -47.45
C MET A 1 41.25 67.18 -46.00
N LYS A 2 40.03 67.14 -45.43
CA LYS A 2 39.75 66.76 -44.05
C LYS A 2 39.25 65.34 -44.07
N LYS A 3 39.92 64.40 -43.37
CA LYS A 3 39.50 63.06 -43.17
C LYS A 3 38.48 63.03 -42.03
N ILE A 4 37.28 62.52 -42.29
CA ILE A 4 36.23 62.27 -41.29
C ILE A 4 36.37 60.81 -40.86
N THR A 5 36.67 60.59 -39.58
CA THR A 5 36.73 59.28 -38.94
C THR A 5 35.32 58.97 -38.32
N VAL A 6 34.63 57.96 -38.82
CA VAL A 6 33.39 57.54 -38.27
C VAL A 6 33.68 56.45 -37.21
N THR A 7 33.38 56.77 -35.96
CA THR A 7 33.50 55.83 -34.84
C THR A 7 32.11 55.18 -34.66
N ALA A 8 32.01 53.89 -34.96
CA ALA A 8 30.78 53.10 -34.71
C ALA A 8 30.73 52.67 -33.23
N PHE A 9 29.75 53.19 -32.51
CA PHE A 9 29.43 52.76 -31.13
C PHE A 9 28.49 51.57 -31.21
N ALA A 10 28.99 50.38 -30.88
CA ALA A 10 28.16 49.18 -30.72
C ALA A 10 27.51 49.21 -29.34
N PHE A 11 26.21 49.44 -29.27
CA PHE A 11 25.42 49.30 -28.03
C PHE A 11 25.02 47.85 -27.88
N LEU A 12 25.70 47.10 -27.01
CA LEU A 12 25.27 45.77 -26.58
C LEU A 12 24.14 45.94 -25.55
N LEU A 13 22.89 45.72 -26.00
CA LEU A 13 21.75 45.55 -25.10
C LEU A 13 21.85 44.15 -24.42
N SER A 14 22.35 44.11 -23.20
CA SER A 14 22.17 42.96 -22.32
C SER A 14 20.80 42.98 -21.72
N LEU A 15 19.88 42.18 -22.28
CA LEU A 15 18.59 41.85 -21.64
C LEU A 15 18.86 40.91 -20.48
N PRO A 16 18.41 41.21 -19.24
CA PRO A 16 18.50 40.25 -18.16
C PRO A 16 17.44 39.16 -18.42
N LEU A 17 17.91 37.91 -18.59
CA LEU A 17 17.06 36.71 -18.52
C LEU A 17 16.51 36.63 -17.10
N ALA A 18 15.29 37.14 -16.91
CA ALA A 18 14.54 36.95 -15.70
C ALA A 18 14.16 35.46 -15.62
N HIS A 19 14.96 34.67 -14.89
CA HIS A 19 14.58 33.38 -14.42
C HIS A 19 13.45 33.56 -13.38
N GLY A 20 12.22 33.64 -13.87
CA GLY A 20 11.04 33.58 -13.03
C GLY A 20 10.97 32.23 -12.39
N GLN A 21 11.54 32.09 -11.19
CA GLN A 21 11.23 30.97 -10.32
C GLN A 21 9.75 31.04 -10.02
N LEU A 22 8.97 30.17 -10.65
CA LEU A 22 7.56 29.91 -10.29
C LEU A 22 7.57 29.40 -8.83
N ARG A 23 7.40 30.34 -7.90
CA ARG A 23 7.16 29.98 -6.50
C ARG A 23 5.81 29.29 -6.46
N PRO A 24 5.70 28.10 -5.87
CA PRO A 24 4.39 27.47 -5.70
C PRO A 24 3.47 28.43 -4.94
N PRO A 25 2.17 28.48 -5.28
CA PRO A 25 1.23 29.34 -4.60
C PRO A 25 1.27 29.04 -3.11
N ARG A 26 1.52 30.07 -2.30
CA ARG A 26 1.41 29.95 -0.84
C ARG A 26 -0.06 29.84 -0.51
N ILE A 27 -0.47 28.73 0.08
CA ILE A 27 -1.81 28.59 0.69
C ILE A 27 -1.93 29.68 1.77
N PRO A 28 -2.92 30.56 1.69
CA PRO A 28 -3.13 31.60 2.69
C PRO A 28 -3.24 30.98 4.10
N LYS A 29 -2.68 31.63 5.11
CA LYS A 29 -2.76 31.17 6.51
C LYS A 29 -4.21 30.97 6.98
N VAL A 30 -5.13 31.78 6.48
CA VAL A 30 -6.56 31.71 6.81
C VAL A 30 -7.17 30.37 6.43
N ASP A 31 -6.81 29.81 5.25
CA ASP A 31 -7.36 28.55 4.78
C ASP A 31 -6.87 27.37 5.66
N ARG A 32 -5.66 27.46 6.17
CA ARG A 32 -5.10 26.43 7.07
C ARG A 32 -5.82 26.42 8.42
N GLU A 33 -6.04 27.58 9.02
CA GLU A 33 -6.77 27.67 10.30
C GLU A 33 -8.23 27.22 10.19
N VAL A 34 -8.90 27.57 9.08
CA VAL A 34 -10.27 27.11 8.77
C VAL A 34 -10.30 25.60 8.61
N THR A 35 -9.37 25.02 7.87
CA THR A 35 -9.30 23.58 7.64
C THR A 35 -9.03 22.82 8.95
N GLU A 36 -8.09 23.29 9.77
CA GLU A 36 -7.78 22.70 11.09
C GLU A 36 -8.99 22.77 12.04
N SER A 37 -9.73 23.89 12.04
CA SER A 37 -10.95 24.06 12.82
C SER A 37 -12.07 23.13 12.37
N GLN A 38 -12.28 22.97 11.06
CA GLN A 38 -13.29 22.07 10.52
C GLN A 38 -12.95 20.61 10.82
N ALA A 39 -11.70 20.20 10.65
CA ALA A 39 -11.25 18.86 11.00
C ALA A 39 -11.50 18.56 12.48
N ALA A 40 -11.13 19.50 13.39
CA ALA A 40 -11.38 19.35 14.81
C ALA A 40 -12.87 19.21 15.15
N ALA A 41 -13.76 19.95 14.45
CA ALA A 41 -15.21 19.85 14.64
C ALA A 41 -15.74 18.48 14.20
N ILE A 42 -15.26 17.94 13.06
CA ILE A 42 -15.62 16.60 12.59
C ILE A 42 -15.19 15.54 13.59
N PHE A 43 -13.92 15.56 14.04
CA PHE A 43 -13.41 14.61 15.04
C PHE A 43 -14.15 14.70 16.38
N LYS A 44 -14.55 15.91 16.79
CA LYS A 44 -15.37 16.09 18.00
C LYS A 44 -16.75 15.44 17.84
N THR A 45 -17.38 15.56 16.67
CA THR A 45 -18.67 14.93 16.38
C THR A 45 -18.54 13.40 16.35
N LEU A 46 -17.49 12.88 15.73
CA LEU A 46 -17.21 11.44 15.68
C LEU A 46 -16.98 10.84 17.08
N ARG A 47 -16.39 11.58 18.01
CA ARG A 47 -16.24 11.13 19.42
C ARG A 47 -17.57 10.93 20.15
N ALA A 48 -18.65 11.56 19.72
CA ALA A 48 -19.97 11.38 20.29
C ALA A 48 -20.64 10.07 19.82
N VAL A 49 -20.11 9.43 18.79
CA VAL A 49 -20.57 8.12 18.32
C VAL A 49 -19.93 7.05 19.21
N ASN A 50 -20.74 6.15 19.75
CA ASN A 50 -20.26 5.05 20.58
C ASN A 50 -19.76 3.92 19.67
N PHE A 51 -18.45 3.86 19.47
CA PHE A 51 -17.83 2.86 18.61
C PHE A 51 -17.62 1.52 19.35
N GLU A 52 -18.00 0.40 18.75
CA GLU A 52 -17.69 -0.94 19.27
C GLU A 52 -16.18 -1.19 19.40
N ALA A 53 -15.38 -0.47 18.63
CA ALA A 53 -13.92 -0.54 18.64
C ALA A 53 -13.26 0.04 19.89
N GLU A 54 -13.99 0.83 20.72
CA GLU A 54 -13.43 1.49 21.92
C GLU A 54 -12.72 0.53 22.87
N LYS A 55 -13.29 -0.67 23.04
CA LYS A 55 -12.82 -1.65 24.04
C LYS A 55 -11.87 -2.70 23.46
N VAL A 56 -11.56 -2.63 22.17
CA VAL A 56 -10.82 -3.69 21.49
C VAL A 56 -9.50 -3.22 20.87
N ALA A 57 -9.23 -1.92 20.79
CA ALA A 57 -8.01 -1.35 20.21
C ALA A 57 -6.92 -1.15 21.27
N TYR A 58 -5.71 -1.70 21.03
CA TYR A 58 -4.59 -1.64 21.97
C TYR A 58 -3.30 -1.28 21.24
N PRO A 59 -2.58 -0.20 21.62
CA PRO A 59 -1.28 0.12 21.08
C PRO A 59 -0.24 -0.92 21.54
N ILE A 60 0.67 -1.30 20.64
CA ILE A 60 1.74 -2.25 20.89
C ILE A 60 3.07 -1.51 20.80
N TYR A 61 3.89 -1.66 21.82
CA TYR A 61 5.17 -1.00 21.97
C TYR A 61 6.34 -1.99 21.97
N SER A 62 7.50 -1.52 21.51
CA SER A 62 8.80 -2.15 21.71
C SER A 62 9.77 -1.10 22.25
N GLY A 63 10.13 -1.17 23.53
CA GLY A 63 10.87 -0.11 24.19
C GLY A 63 10.00 1.16 24.39
N ARG A 64 10.39 2.28 23.77
CA ARG A 64 9.62 3.54 23.81
C ARG A 64 8.87 3.82 22.51
N GLU A 65 9.01 2.97 21.52
CA GLU A 65 8.43 3.12 20.19
C GLU A 65 7.11 2.36 20.10
N GLN A 66 6.05 3.01 19.68
CA GLN A 66 4.85 2.33 19.24
C GLN A 66 5.16 1.68 17.87
N VAL A 67 4.89 0.40 17.74
CA VAL A 67 5.25 -0.39 16.57
C VAL A 67 4.05 -0.88 15.77
N ALA A 68 2.90 -1.01 16.44
CA ALA A 68 1.65 -1.45 15.83
C ALA A 68 0.47 -1.15 16.76
N TYR A 69 -0.73 -1.44 16.28
CA TYR A 69 -1.92 -1.68 17.10
C TYR A 69 -2.29 -3.15 17.08
N GLY A 70 -3.06 -3.58 18.06
CA GLY A 70 -3.68 -4.88 18.10
C GLY A 70 -5.17 -4.76 18.40
N VAL A 71 -5.97 -5.62 17.78
CA VAL A 71 -7.40 -5.74 18.04
C VAL A 71 -7.66 -6.97 18.89
N SER A 72 -8.41 -6.80 19.99
CA SER A 72 -8.77 -7.94 20.85
C SER A 72 -9.62 -8.95 20.12
N ILE A 73 -9.20 -10.21 20.17
CA ILE A 73 -9.96 -11.38 19.68
C ILE A 73 -10.47 -12.23 20.84
N GLY A 74 -10.48 -11.65 22.05
CA GLY A 74 -10.93 -12.33 23.27
C GLY A 74 -9.86 -13.23 23.90
N ASN A 75 -10.17 -13.81 25.04
CA ASN A 75 -9.32 -14.77 25.74
C ASN A 75 -7.89 -14.27 26.00
N GLY A 76 -7.71 -12.98 26.26
CA GLY A 76 -6.40 -12.39 26.49
C GLY A 76 -5.50 -12.33 25.26
N ARG A 77 -6.08 -12.29 24.05
CA ARG A 77 -5.34 -12.31 22.80
C ARG A 77 -5.62 -11.06 21.96
N LEU A 78 -4.58 -10.59 21.27
CA LEU A 78 -4.66 -9.52 20.28
C LEU A 78 -4.26 -10.05 18.90
N LEU A 79 -4.99 -9.62 17.88
CA LEU A 79 -4.61 -9.78 16.47
C LEU A 79 -3.89 -8.51 16.01
N THR A 80 -2.76 -8.65 15.33
CA THR A 80 -1.95 -7.53 14.85
C THR A 80 -1.22 -7.89 13.55
N LYS A 81 -0.49 -6.94 12.98
CA LYS A 81 0.36 -7.15 11.81
C LYS A 81 1.65 -7.89 12.18
N ALA A 82 1.90 -9.06 11.57
CA ALA A 82 3.03 -9.92 11.90
C ALA A 82 4.39 -9.26 11.60
N SER A 83 4.55 -8.65 10.44
CA SER A 83 5.82 -8.05 10.01
C SER A 83 6.29 -6.90 10.91
N GLU A 84 5.40 -6.26 11.68
CA GLU A 84 5.75 -5.19 12.62
C GLU A 84 6.18 -5.73 13.99
N VAL A 85 5.73 -6.93 14.40
CA VAL A 85 5.95 -7.45 15.76
C VAL A 85 6.92 -8.64 15.82
N THR A 86 6.96 -9.53 14.83
CA THR A 86 7.73 -10.79 14.89
C THR A 86 9.24 -10.62 14.96
N ARG A 87 9.76 -9.47 14.55
CA ARG A 87 11.20 -9.13 14.61
C ARG A 87 11.57 -8.26 15.79
N ARG A 88 10.59 -7.88 16.61
CA ARG A 88 10.79 -7.03 17.79
C ARG A 88 10.95 -7.89 19.03
N ILE A 89 11.68 -7.36 19.99
CA ILE A 89 11.86 -7.97 21.30
C ILE A 89 11.14 -7.14 22.36
N ARG A 90 10.70 -7.81 23.43
CA ARG A 90 10.06 -7.14 24.58
C ARG A 90 8.85 -6.29 24.17
N LEU A 91 7.92 -6.92 23.45
CA LEU A 91 6.66 -6.30 23.15
C LEU A 91 5.81 -6.11 24.41
N PHE A 92 5.12 -4.97 24.52
CA PHE A 92 4.16 -4.72 25.57
C PHE A 92 3.00 -3.86 25.06
N THR A 93 1.91 -3.91 25.79
CA THR A 93 0.74 -3.04 25.57
C THR A 93 0.34 -2.42 26.91
N VAL A 94 -0.52 -1.41 26.85
CA VAL A 94 -1.12 -0.77 28.03
C VAL A 94 -2.54 -1.28 28.15
N ILE A 95 -2.87 -1.83 29.30
CA ILE A 95 -4.23 -2.26 29.67
C ILE A 95 -4.79 -1.34 30.74
N GLU A 96 -5.94 -1.66 31.29
CA GLU A 96 -6.65 -0.88 32.30
C GLU A 96 -5.73 -0.25 33.35
N ALA A 97 -6.03 0.99 33.74
CA ALA A 97 -5.27 1.80 34.72
C ALA A 97 -3.79 2.05 34.31
N GLU A 98 -3.51 2.21 33.01
CA GLU A 98 -2.17 2.51 32.48
C GLU A 98 -1.11 1.44 32.81
N LYS A 99 -1.54 0.22 33.09
CA LYS A 99 -0.64 -0.89 33.39
C LYS A 99 -0.01 -1.44 32.12
N SER A 100 1.32 -1.33 32.03
CA SER A 100 2.09 -1.96 30.95
C SER A 100 2.22 -3.47 31.19
N VAL A 101 1.84 -4.27 30.20
CA VAL A 101 1.87 -5.74 30.23
C VAL A 101 2.61 -6.29 29.01
N PHE A 102 3.50 -7.26 29.24
CA PHE A 102 4.21 -7.90 28.15
C PHE A 102 3.29 -8.72 27.25
N CYS A 103 3.56 -8.64 25.96
CA CYS A 103 2.91 -9.42 24.91
C CYS A 103 3.86 -10.48 24.38
N ARG A 104 3.34 -11.67 24.09
CA ARG A 104 4.07 -12.76 23.46
C ARG A 104 3.42 -13.17 22.17
N VAL A 105 4.17 -13.18 21.08
CA VAL A 105 3.69 -13.75 19.82
C VAL A 105 3.53 -15.26 20.02
N ILE A 106 2.32 -15.78 19.83
CA ILE A 106 2.01 -17.20 19.99
C ILE A 106 1.71 -17.91 18.68
N GLY A 107 1.35 -17.14 17.63
CA GLY A 107 1.08 -17.71 16.33
C GLY A 107 1.02 -16.66 15.25
N VAL A 108 1.10 -17.11 14.00
CA VAL A 108 1.09 -16.25 12.81
C VAL A 108 0.19 -16.84 11.72
N TYR A 109 -0.34 -15.96 10.86
CA TYR A 109 -0.97 -16.28 9.58
C TYR A 109 -0.10 -15.65 8.48
N PRO A 110 0.85 -16.39 7.92
CA PRO A 110 1.87 -15.83 7.02
C PRO A 110 1.29 -15.18 5.76
N ASP A 111 0.29 -15.81 5.16
CA ASP A 111 -0.33 -15.34 3.91
C ASP A 111 -1.02 -13.99 4.06
N GLN A 112 -1.47 -13.62 5.26
CA GLN A 112 -2.16 -12.37 5.56
C GLN A 112 -1.30 -11.39 6.35
N ASP A 113 -0.04 -11.77 6.65
CA ASP A 113 0.85 -10.98 7.50
C ASP A 113 0.24 -10.63 8.87
N LEU A 114 -0.46 -11.60 9.49
CA LEU A 114 -1.09 -11.43 10.80
C LEU A 114 -0.36 -12.24 11.87
N ALA A 115 -0.37 -11.70 13.10
CA ALA A 115 0.14 -12.38 14.29
C ALA A 115 -0.87 -12.32 15.43
N VAL A 116 -0.90 -13.40 16.23
CA VAL A 116 -1.66 -13.47 17.47
C VAL A 116 -0.69 -13.28 18.64
N LEU A 117 -1.00 -12.27 19.46
CA LEU A 117 -0.28 -12.00 20.69
C LEU A 117 -1.09 -12.49 21.89
N GLU A 118 -0.42 -13.14 22.84
CA GLU A 118 -0.96 -13.41 24.18
C GLU A 118 -0.60 -12.25 25.10
N VAL A 119 -1.59 -11.75 25.83
CA VAL A 119 -1.47 -10.63 26.79
C VAL A 119 -2.07 -11.04 28.13
N ARG A 120 -1.22 -11.25 29.13
CA ARG A 120 -1.69 -11.70 30.45
C ARG A 120 -2.49 -10.61 31.16
N GLY A 121 -3.70 -10.97 31.63
CA GLY A 121 -4.57 -10.06 32.35
C GLY A 121 -5.41 -9.14 31.46
N LEU A 122 -5.35 -9.30 30.16
CA LEU A 122 -6.27 -8.63 29.25
C LEU A 122 -7.64 -9.32 29.31
N THR A 123 -8.67 -8.56 29.68
CA THR A 123 -10.07 -9.04 29.82
C THR A 123 -11.01 -8.49 28.74
N ALA A 124 -10.44 -7.80 27.73
CA ALA A 124 -11.20 -7.21 26.65
C ALA A 124 -12.06 -8.23 25.89
N PRO A 125 -13.28 -7.83 25.46
CA PRO A 125 -14.11 -8.69 24.63
C PRO A 125 -13.45 -8.91 23.26
N ALA A 126 -13.87 -9.95 22.54
CA ALA A 126 -13.50 -10.12 21.14
C ALA A 126 -14.19 -9.06 20.28
N ALA A 127 -13.47 -8.51 19.31
CA ALA A 127 -14.03 -7.64 18.29
C ALA A 127 -15.11 -8.37 17.48
N LYS A 128 -16.21 -7.69 17.22
CA LYS A 128 -17.28 -8.18 16.34
C LYS A 128 -17.02 -7.65 14.94
N TRP A 129 -16.53 -8.51 14.07
CA TRP A 129 -16.23 -8.16 12.70
C TRP A 129 -17.51 -8.08 11.86
N ALA A 130 -17.76 -6.93 11.24
CA ALA A 130 -18.81 -6.73 10.26
C ALA A 130 -18.29 -7.02 8.86
N ASN A 131 -19.21 -7.27 7.92
CA ASN A 131 -18.84 -7.49 6.53
C ASN A 131 -18.43 -6.18 5.85
N GLY A 132 -17.13 -6.03 5.57
CA GLY A 132 -16.56 -4.88 4.86
C GLY A 132 -16.95 -4.83 3.38
N GLY A 133 -17.22 -5.97 2.75
CA GLY A 133 -17.61 -6.09 1.35
C GLY A 133 -18.97 -5.48 1.01
N ASN A 134 -19.81 -5.20 2.00
CA ASN A 134 -21.11 -4.53 1.80
C ASN A 134 -21.03 -3.00 1.72
N LEU A 135 -19.85 -2.41 1.97
CA LEU A 135 -19.65 -0.98 1.84
C LEU A 135 -19.52 -0.56 0.38
N ASP A 136 -20.05 0.61 0.05
CA ASP A 136 -19.85 1.21 -1.28
C ASP A 136 -18.62 2.12 -1.32
N GLU A 137 -18.02 2.26 -2.49
CA GLU A 137 -16.95 3.24 -2.70
C GLU A 137 -17.46 4.64 -2.36
N GLY A 138 -16.67 5.42 -1.63
CA GLY A 138 -17.06 6.72 -1.07
C GLY A 138 -17.64 6.62 0.35
N ALA A 139 -17.89 5.43 0.92
CA ALA A 139 -18.30 5.29 2.31
C ALA A 139 -17.23 5.83 3.26
N PHE A 140 -17.65 6.58 4.28
CA PHE A 140 -16.74 7.10 5.30
C PHE A 140 -16.24 5.97 6.20
N LEU A 141 -14.94 6.01 6.49
CA LEU A 141 -14.25 5.06 7.35
C LEU A 141 -13.46 5.83 8.41
N VAL A 142 -13.45 5.31 9.63
CA VAL A 142 -12.73 5.89 10.74
C VAL A 142 -11.80 4.85 11.35
N ALA A 143 -10.50 5.15 11.42
CA ALA A 143 -9.55 4.36 12.22
C ALA A 143 -9.65 4.79 13.67
N ILE A 144 -9.73 3.83 14.59
CA ILE A 144 -9.95 4.03 16.00
C ILE A 144 -8.71 3.64 16.79
N SER A 145 -8.22 4.57 17.61
CA SER A 145 -7.15 4.32 18.58
C SER A 145 -7.70 3.80 19.92
N GLU A 146 -6.83 3.64 20.90
CA GLU A 146 -7.20 3.26 22.26
C GLU A 146 -8.22 4.23 22.87
N GLY A 147 -9.11 3.70 23.70
CA GLY A 147 -10.18 4.48 24.35
C GLY A 147 -11.24 5.01 23.40
N GLY A 148 -11.35 4.44 22.18
CA GLY A 148 -12.36 4.81 21.18
C GLY A 148 -12.14 6.18 20.53
N ALA A 149 -10.92 6.73 20.63
CA ALA A 149 -10.63 8.02 20.01
C ALA A 149 -10.51 7.85 18.48
N PRO A 150 -11.25 8.64 17.68
CA PRO A 150 -11.04 8.72 16.26
C PRO A 150 -9.62 9.19 15.96
N HIS A 151 -8.85 8.39 15.21
CA HIS A 151 -7.47 8.68 14.88
C HIS A 151 -7.33 9.26 13.46
N ALA A 152 -8.01 8.65 12.50
CA ALA A 152 -8.06 9.14 11.13
C ALA A 152 -9.44 8.90 10.52
N LEU A 153 -9.85 9.82 9.64
CA LEU A 153 -11.06 9.75 8.84
C LEU A 153 -10.68 9.72 7.37
N GLY A 154 -11.32 8.89 6.60
CA GLY A 154 -11.18 8.84 5.14
C GLY A 154 -12.38 8.19 4.49
N VAL A 155 -12.25 7.90 3.21
CA VAL A 155 -13.28 7.20 2.43
C VAL A 155 -12.76 5.89 1.88
N LEU A 156 -13.67 4.96 1.63
CA LEU A 156 -13.38 3.74 0.89
C LEU A 156 -13.14 4.10 -0.58
N SER A 157 -11.87 4.07 -1.00
CA SER A 157 -11.47 4.47 -2.35
C SER A 157 -11.51 3.31 -3.34
N VAL A 158 -11.27 2.08 -2.86
CA VAL A 158 -11.39 0.83 -3.63
C VAL A 158 -11.96 -0.24 -2.73
N LYS A 159 -13.04 -0.88 -3.17
CA LYS A 159 -13.85 -1.79 -2.38
C LYS A 159 -13.08 -3.04 -1.98
N GLU A 160 -12.67 -3.83 -2.95
CA GLU A 160 -11.91 -5.06 -2.74
C GLU A 160 -10.99 -5.32 -3.92
N ARG A 161 -9.76 -5.73 -3.64
CA ARG A 161 -8.83 -6.13 -4.68
C ARG A 161 -7.74 -7.06 -4.15
N SER A 162 -7.25 -7.94 -5.00
CA SER A 162 -6.03 -8.69 -4.75
C SER A 162 -4.80 -7.82 -5.05
N LEU A 163 -3.80 -7.92 -4.18
CA LEU A 163 -2.46 -7.36 -4.39
C LEU A 163 -1.41 -8.44 -4.64
N LYS A 164 -1.83 -9.70 -4.80
CA LYS A 164 -0.91 -10.78 -5.17
C LYS A 164 -0.36 -10.51 -6.56
N SER A 165 0.95 -10.58 -6.70
CA SER A 165 1.63 -10.41 -8.00
C SER A 165 1.18 -11.48 -9.00
N THR A 166 0.89 -12.68 -8.51
CA THR A 166 0.34 -13.79 -9.31
C THR A 166 -1.04 -13.52 -9.86
N ASP A 167 -1.83 -12.67 -9.20
CA ASP A 167 -3.20 -12.36 -9.60
C ASP A 167 -3.28 -11.19 -10.60
N GLN A 168 -2.20 -10.41 -10.74
CA GLN A 168 -2.14 -9.34 -11.72
C GLN A 168 -1.85 -9.90 -13.12
N GLY A 169 -2.67 -9.52 -14.08
CA GLY A 169 -2.49 -9.91 -15.47
C GLY A 169 -1.21 -9.35 -16.05
N PHE A 170 -0.32 -10.22 -16.50
CA PHE A 170 0.95 -9.89 -17.13
C PHE A 170 0.96 -10.33 -18.59
N LEU A 171 1.12 -9.36 -19.51
CA LEU A 171 1.21 -9.61 -20.94
C LEU A 171 2.62 -10.06 -21.36
N GLY A 172 3.65 -9.51 -20.73
CA GLY A 172 5.05 -9.85 -21.00
C GLY A 172 5.65 -9.11 -22.19
N ILE A 173 5.45 -7.81 -22.24
CA ILE A 173 6.09 -6.92 -23.22
C ILE A 173 6.85 -5.80 -22.51
N GLN A 174 7.94 -5.36 -23.13
CA GLN A 174 8.55 -4.06 -22.84
C GLN A 174 8.04 -3.05 -23.87
N MET A 175 7.64 -1.90 -23.39
CA MET A 175 7.02 -0.85 -24.18
C MET A 175 7.96 0.35 -24.29
N ASP A 176 7.95 1.02 -25.43
CA ASP A 176 8.59 2.34 -25.55
C ASP A 176 7.68 3.40 -24.88
N ALA A 177 8.29 4.26 -24.07
CA ALA A 177 7.59 5.34 -23.40
C ALA A 177 7.35 6.55 -24.33
N THR A 178 7.82 6.48 -25.58
CA THR A 178 7.61 7.53 -26.56
C THR A 178 6.14 7.53 -27.00
N GLU A 179 5.43 8.60 -26.71
CA GLU A 179 4.05 8.77 -27.15
C GLU A 179 4.01 8.99 -28.67
N SER A 180 3.55 8.01 -29.43
CA SER A 180 3.42 8.12 -30.88
C SER A 180 2.05 8.59 -31.35
N GLY A 181 1.05 8.69 -30.45
CA GLY A 181 -0.34 9.03 -30.78
C GLY A 181 -1.11 7.93 -31.55
N GLU A 182 -0.42 6.99 -32.14
CA GLU A 182 -0.99 5.87 -32.91
C GLU A 182 -1.05 4.54 -32.15
N GLY A 183 -0.74 4.54 -30.86
CA GLY A 183 -0.67 3.34 -30.04
C GLY A 183 0.66 3.21 -29.29
N VAL A 184 0.98 2.02 -28.81
CA VAL A 184 2.19 1.71 -28.03
C VAL A 184 3.05 0.70 -28.77
N VAL A 185 4.30 1.07 -29.05
CA VAL A 185 5.27 0.20 -29.72
C VAL A 185 5.80 -0.85 -28.75
N VAL A 186 5.74 -2.11 -29.14
CA VAL A 186 6.36 -3.24 -28.45
C VAL A 186 7.86 -3.24 -28.76
N LYS A 187 8.67 -2.99 -27.73
CA LYS A 187 10.14 -2.97 -27.85
C LYS A 187 10.74 -4.37 -27.74
N GLU A 188 10.28 -5.13 -26.78
CA GLU A 188 10.71 -6.50 -26.53
C GLU A 188 9.54 -7.36 -26.07
N VAL A 189 9.63 -8.66 -26.30
CA VAL A 189 8.66 -9.66 -25.81
C VAL A 189 9.39 -10.63 -24.89
N VAL A 190 8.89 -10.78 -23.68
CA VAL A 190 9.45 -11.70 -22.69
C VAL A 190 9.21 -13.13 -23.14
N PRO A 191 10.24 -13.99 -23.18
CA PRO A 191 10.09 -15.39 -23.55
C PRO A 191 9.08 -16.11 -22.63
N LYS A 192 8.28 -17.02 -23.21
CA LYS A 192 7.25 -17.81 -22.51
C LYS A 192 6.15 -16.97 -21.83
N SER A 193 6.02 -15.69 -22.19
CA SER A 193 4.95 -14.81 -21.73
C SER A 193 3.65 -15.01 -22.52
N ALA A 194 2.56 -14.40 -22.04
CA ALA A 194 1.28 -14.36 -22.75
C ALA A 194 1.41 -13.74 -24.16
N ALA A 195 2.21 -12.70 -24.32
CA ALA A 195 2.50 -12.07 -25.61
C ALA A 195 3.25 -12.99 -26.55
N SER A 196 4.27 -13.71 -26.04
CA SER A 196 5.05 -14.67 -26.80
C SER A 196 4.19 -15.81 -27.35
N GLU A 197 3.24 -16.33 -26.58
CA GLU A 197 2.37 -17.44 -26.97
C GLU A 197 1.40 -17.10 -28.10
N VAL A 198 0.95 -15.85 -28.16
CA VAL A 198 0.03 -15.37 -29.22
C VAL A 198 0.77 -14.73 -30.41
N GLY A 199 2.10 -14.77 -30.42
CA GLY A 199 2.91 -14.29 -31.52
C GLY A 199 3.01 -12.77 -31.65
N ILE A 200 2.90 -12.02 -30.55
CA ILE A 200 3.28 -10.61 -30.52
C ILE A 200 4.79 -10.50 -30.73
N ARG A 201 5.25 -9.51 -31.49
CA ARG A 201 6.66 -9.35 -31.90
C ARG A 201 7.17 -7.94 -31.57
N PRO A 202 8.46 -7.76 -31.38
CA PRO A 202 9.06 -6.44 -31.38
C PRO A 202 8.73 -5.68 -32.66
N GLY A 203 8.37 -4.40 -32.54
CA GLY A 203 7.91 -3.55 -33.64
C GLY A 203 6.41 -3.54 -33.86
N ASP A 204 5.63 -4.42 -33.25
CA ASP A 204 4.16 -4.33 -33.26
C ASP A 204 3.70 -3.09 -32.49
N ILE A 205 2.62 -2.46 -32.96
CA ILE A 205 2.02 -1.29 -32.30
C ILE A 205 0.67 -1.71 -31.73
N ILE A 206 0.50 -1.65 -30.40
CA ILE A 206 -0.78 -1.96 -29.74
C ILE A 206 -1.70 -0.74 -29.89
N VAL A 207 -2.79 -0.89 -30.63
CA VAL A 207 -3.74 0.19 -30.92
C VAL A 207 -5.06 0.05 -30.15
N SER A 208 -5.39 -1.15 -29.66
CA SER A 208 -6.52 -1.33 -28.76
C SER A 208 -6.38 -2.55 -27.86
N ILE A 209 -7.04 -2.52 -26.70
CA ILE A 209 -7.16 -3.64 -25.77
C ILE A 209 -8.58 -3.69 -25.20
N ALA A 210 -9.20 -4.87 -25.18
CA ALA A 210 -10.56 -5.10 -24.72
C ALA A 210 -11.59 -4.12 -25.33
N GLY A 211 -11.46 -3.84 -26.63
CA GLY A 211 -12.36 -2.96 -27.38
C GLY A 211 -12.14 -1.46 -27.18
N GLN A 212 -11.14 -1.06 -26.41
CA GLN A 212 -10.83 0.35 -26.13
C GLN A 212 -9.53 0.75 -26.83
N SER A 213 -9.53 1.88 -27.52
CA SER A 213 -8.36 2.43 -28.19
C SER A 213 -7.25 2.77 -27.19
N ILE A 214 -6.01 2.59 -27.60
CA ILE A 214 -4.81 2.92 -26.85
C ILE A 214 -4.02 3.96 -27.63
N THR A 215 -3.78 5.10 -27.00
CA THR A 215 -3.04 6.22 -27.60
C THR A 215 -1.64 6.37 -27.01
N GLY A 216 -1.36 5.77 -25.84
CA GLY A 216 -0.05 5.91 -25.21
C GLY A 216 0.23 4.90 -24.11
N PHE A 217 1.50 4.92 -23.68
CA PHE A 217 2.06 4.01 -22.65
C PHE A 217 1.26 4.00 -21.35
N PHE A 218 0.89 5.19 -20.85
CA PHE A 218 0.19 5.31 -19.57
C PHE A 218 -1.18 4.62 -19.60
N GLU A 219 -1.90 4.80 -20.70
CA GLU A 219 -3.23 4.19 -20.88
C GLU A 219 -3.13 2.67 -20.93
N LEU A 220 -2.24 2.11 -21.78
CA LEU A 220 -2.04 0.66 -21.88
C LEU A 220 -1.60 0.06 -20.54
N SER A 221 -0.64 0.70 -19.86
CA SER A 221 -0.14 0.20 -18.58
C SER A 221 -1.20 0.22 -17.49
N THR A 222 -2.05 1.26 -17.45
CA THR A 222 -3.16 1.37 -16.49
C THR A 222 -4.21 0.29 -16.72
N ARG A 223 -4.55 -0.01 -17.97
CA ARG A 223 -5.51 -1.05 -18.32
C ARG A 223 -4.99 -2.44 -17.98
N LEU A 224 -3.75 -2.76 -18.35
CA LEU A 224 -3.13 -4.05 -18.03
C LEU A 224 -3.07 -4.29 -16.51
N ARG A 225 -2.80 -3.25 -15.71
CA ARG A 225 -2.79 -3.36 -14.23
C ARG A 225 -4.15 -3.68 -13.62
N ARG A 226 -5.25 -3.34 -14.31
CA ARG A 226 -6.62 -3.64 -13.86
C ARG A 226 -7.08 -5.04 -14.25
N MET A 227 -6.37 -5.70 -15.16
CA MET A 227 -6.67 -7.04 -15.61
C MET A 227 -6.05 -8.09 -14.69
N ARG A 228 -6.70 -9.24 -14.61
CA ARG A 228 -6.26 -10.35 -13.76
C ARG A 228 -5.56 -11.44 -14.59
N SER A 229 -4.76 -12.24 -13.92
CA SER A 229 -4.22 -13.47 -14.48
C SER A 229 -5.37 -14.39 -14.90
N GLY A 230 -5.23 -15.01 -16.07
CA GLY A 230 -6.27 -15.85 -16.68
C GLY A 230 -7.26 -15.08 -17.57
N GLU A 231 -7.34 -13.76 -17.51
CA GLU A 231 -8.16 -12.97 -18.43
C GLU A 231 -7.63 -13.07 -19.87
N LYS A 232 -8.55 -13.00 -20.83
CA LYS A 232 -8.26 -13.14 -22.27
C LYS A 232 -8.70 -11.90 -23.04
N PRO A 233 -8.02 -10.75 -22.86
CA PRO A 233 -8.35 -9.55 -23.61
C PRO A 233 -8.09 -9.72 -25.09
N VAL A 234 -9.00 -9.21 -25.93
CA VAL A 234 -8.73 -9.02 -27.35
C VAL A 234 -7.82 -7.81 -27.52
N ILE A 235 -6.64 -8.02 -28.10
CA ILE A 235 -5.67 -6.98 -28.43
C ILE A 235 -5.61 -6.82 -29.93
N VAL A 236 -5.69 -5.58 -30.43
CA VAL A 236 -5.48 -5.24 -31.83
C VAL A 236 -4.09 -4.62 -31.96
N LEU A 237 -3.30 -5.18 -32.85
CA LEU A 237 -1.96 -4.76 -33.19
C LEU A 237 -1.93 -4.21 -34.61
N LYS A 238 -1.09 -3.21 -34.87
CA LYS A 238 -0.67 -2.81 -36.21
C LYS A 238 0.73 -3.37 -36.43
N ARG A 239 0.88 -4.21 -37.47
CA ARG A 239 2.13 -4.84 -37.91
C ARG A 239 2.42 -4.41 -39.32
N GLY A 240 3.25 -3.39 -39.51
CA GLY A 240 3.37 -2.68 -40.78
C GLY A 240 2.03 -2.02 -41.14
N GLU A 241 1.46 -2.38 -42.28
CA GLU A 241 0.17 -1.88 -42.75
C GLU A 241 -1.03 -2.76 -42.30
N GLU A 242 -0.77 -3.94 -41.74
CA GLU A 242 -1.81 -4.92 -41.40
C GLU A 242 -2.28 -4.75 -39.94
N GLN A 243 -3.58 -4.96 -39.72
CA GLN A 243 -4.16 -5.08 -38.37
C GLN A 243 -4.26 -6.57 -38.02
N VAL A 244 -3.66 -6.94 -36.89
CA VAL A 244 -3.67 -8.31 -36.35
C VAL A 244 -4.43 -8.31 -35.03
N LYS A 245 -5.41 -9.22 -34.89
CA LYS A 245 -6.12 -9.46 -33.61
C LYS A 245 -5.52 -10.68 -32.94
N VAL A 246 -5.19 -10.53 -31.65
CA VAL A 246 -4.70 -11.63 -30.81
C VAL A 246 -5.47 -11.65 -29.49
N THR A 247 -5.56 -12.82 -28.87
CA THR A 247 -6.26 -13.01 -27.60
C THR A 247 -5.35 -13.76 -26.62
N PRO A 248 -4.38 -13.07 -26.00
CA PRO A 248 -3.50 -13.69 -25.03
C PRO A 248 -4.25 -14.11 -23.78
N THR A 249 -3.87 -15.22 -23.17
CA THR A 249 -4.25 -15.54 -21.80
C THR A 249 -3.22 -14.89 -20.88
N LEU A 250 -3.61 -13.81 -20.17
CA LEU A 250 -2.69 -13.10 -19.28
C LEU A 250 -2.17 -14.05 -18.21
N LYS A 251 -0.87 -14.01 -17.95
CA LYS A 251 -0.22 -14.80 -16.90
C LYS A 251 -0.07 -13.97 -15.63
N GLY A 252 0.13 -14.62 -14.48
CA GLY A 252 0.55 -13.95 -13.27
C GLY A 252 1.97 -13.40 -13.43
N ARG A 253 2.25 -12.29 -12.75
CA ARG A 253 3.60 -11.72 -12.72
C ARG A 253 4.45 -12.53 -11.75
N THR A 254 5.59 -13.04 -12.20
CA THR A 254 6.57 -13.69 -11.32
C THR A 254 7.56 -12.67 -10.77
N ASP A 255 8.07 -12.88 -9.54
CA ASP A 255 8.95 -11.94 -8.81
C ASP A 255 10.24 -11.56 -9.54
N GLU A 256 10.64 -12.31 -10.56
CA GLU A 256 11.84 -12.04 -11.35
C GLU A 256 11.77 -10.75 -12.20
N GLN A 257 10.60 -10.14 -12.32
CA GLN A 257 10.36 -8.98 -13.20
C GLN A 257 10.18 -7.69 -12.42
N GLY A 258 11.18 -7.35 -11.65
CA GLY A 258 11.27 -6.25 -10.69
C GLY A 258 10.48 -4.98 -10.96
N THR A 259 9.99 -4.40 -9.89
CA THR A 259 9.40 -3.06 -9.83
C THR A 259 10.40 -2.03 -10.37
N SER A 260 10.00 -1.20 -11.34
CA SER A 260 10.90 -0.24 -11.95
C SER A 260 11.52 0.70 -10.89
N ALA A 261 12.81 1.03 -11.03
CA ALA A 261 13.56 1.92 -10.12
C ALA A 261 12.87 3.29 -9.94
N ARG A 262 12.05 3.72 -10.90
CA ARG A 262 11.23 4.94 -10.82
C ARG A 262 10.12 4.81 -9.80
N LEU A 263 9.39 3.68 -9.77
CA LEU A 263 8.34 3.41 -8.78
C LEU A 263 8.94 3.33 -7.37
N GLN A 264 10.09 2.65 -7.20
CA GLN A 264 10.81 2.61 -5.92
C GLN A 264 11.24 4.00 -5.45
N ARG A 265 11.62 4.90 -6.37
CA ARG A 265 12.00 6.27 -6.03
C ARG A 265 10.79 7.12 -5.63
N MET A 266 9.65 6.96 -6.30
CA MET A 266 8.39 7.61 -5.93
C MET A 266 7.88 7.12 -4.57
N ASP A 267 8.01 5.84 -4.27
CA ASP A 267 7.67 5.26 -2.97
C ASP A 267 8.45 5.90 -1.82
N ARG A 268 9.75 6.16 -2.01
CA ARG A 268 10.59 6.82 -1.00
C ARG A 268 10.15 8.26 -0.66
N MET A 269 9.42 8.91 -1.55
CA MET A 269 8.88 10.26 -1.33
C MET A 269 7.55 10.27 -0.59
N SER A 270 6.97 9.10 -0.30
CA SER A 270 5.64 8.95 0.28
C SER A 270 5.61 8.90 1.82
N GLY A 271 6.74 9.13 2.48
CA GLY A 271 6.85 9.06 3.95
C GLY A 271 7.04 7.64 4.47
N SER A 272 6.81 7.42 5.77
CA SER A 272 6.95 6.11 6.41
C SER A 272 5.88 5.15 5.88
N GLN A 273 6.31 4.09 5.19
CA GLN A 273 5.44 3.05 4.65
C GLN A 273 5.64 1.74 5.40
N SER A 274 4.60 0.90 5.42
CA SER A 274 4.70 -0.46 5.94
C SER A 274 5.68 -1.28 5.12
N ARG A 275 6.51 -2.08 5.79
CA ARG A 275 7.50 -2.91 5.13
C ARG A 275 6.87 -3.97 4.24
N VAL A 276 5.85 -4.67 4.73
CA VAL A 276 5.00 -5.57 3.96
C VAL A 276 3.73 -4.81 3.60
N ARG A 277 3.49 -4.57 2.32
CA ARG A 277 2.36 -3.81 1.77
C ARG A 277 1.81 -4.35 0.45
N GLY A 278 2.13 -5.59 0.14
CA GLY A 278 1.71 -6.32 -1.05
C GLY A 278 1.45 -7.78 -0.74
N GLU A 279 1.11 -8.55 -1.76
CA GLU A 279 0.85 -10.00 -1.72
C GLU A 279 -0.40 -10.38 -0.89
N PHE A 280 -1.24 -9.42 -0.52
CA PHE A 280 -2.53 -9.69 0.13
C PHE A 280 -3.56 -10.22 -0.88
N ALA A 281 -4.27 -11.30 -0.52
CA ALA A 281 -5.28 -11.91 -1.38
C ALA A 281 -6.48 -10.98 -1.59
N ASN A 282 -6.88 -10.26 -0.56
CA ASN A 282 -7.98 -9.32 -0.58
C ASN A 282 -7.73 -8.15 0.36
N VAL A 283 -7.93 -6.92 -0.12
CA VAL A 283 -7.85 -5.70 0.69
C VAL A 283 -8.83 -4.66 0.17
N MET A 284 -9.37 -3.87 1.08
CA MET A 284 -9.97 -2.56 0.80
C MET A 284 -8.89 -1.48 0.82
N GLN A 285 -9.09 -0.39 0.11
CA GLN A 285 -8.19 0.76 0.14
C GLN A 285 -8.94 2.02 0.54
N SER A 286 -8.34 2.80 1.44
CA SER A 286 -8.82 4.12 1.86
C SER A 286 -7.76 5.18 1.64
N ASP A 287 -8.19 6.44 1.56
CA ASP A 287 -7.34 7.62 1.52
C ASP A 287 -6.95 8.15 2.91
N MET A 288 -7.32 7.43 3.98
CA MET A 288 -6.92 7.79 5.36
C MET A 288 -5.42 8.03 5.44
N GLU A 289 -5.03 9.13 6.07
CA GLU A 289 -3.64 9.45 6.34
C GLU A 289 -3.21 8.81 7.67
N LEU A 290 -2.57 7.64 7.55
CA LEU A 290 -2.05 6.85 8.67
C LEU A 290 -0.54 6.66 8.52
N GLU A 291 0.13 6.24 9.59
CA GLU A 291 1.54 5.87 9.57
C GLU A 291 1.73 4.34 9.59
N ALA A 292 2.94 3.86 9.35
CA ALA A 292 3.24 2.42 9.36
C ALA A 292 2.95 1.77 10.72
N GLN A 293 3.14 2.51 11.81
CA GLN A 293 2.89 2.07 13.19
C GLN A 293 1.40 1.99 13.56
N ASP A 294 0.52 2.53 12.71
CA ASP A 294 -0.93 2.44 12.89
C ASP A 294 -1.51 1.14 12.32
N ALA A 295 -0.67 0.29 11.73
CA ALA A 295 -1.07 -1.05 11.30
C ALA A 295 -1.60 -1.86 12.50
N GLY A 296 -2.73 -2.52 12.31
CA GLY A 296 -3.47 -3.22 13.37
C GLY A 296 -4.60 -2.41 13.98
N MET A 297 -4.79 -1.13 13.63
CA MET A 297 -5.95 -0.35 14.10
C MET A 297 -7.26 -0.92 13.54
N PRO A 298 -8.32 -1.02 14.36
CA PRO A 298 -9.65 -1.32 13.86
C PRO A 298 -10.18 -0.13 13.05
N VAL A 299 -10.90 -0.45 11.99
CA VAL A 299 -11.57 0.52 11.11
C VAL A 299 -13.07 0.31 11.25
N VAL A 300 -13.79 1.39 11.50
CA VAL A 300 -15.25 1.38 11.65
C VAL A 300 -15.93 2.22 10.57
N ASP A 301 -17.19 1.90 10.31
CA ASP A 301 -18.10 2.76 9.55
C ASP A 301 -18.74 3.83 10.46
N LEU A 302 -19.61 4.67 9.90
CA LEU A 302 -20.30 5.71 10.67
C LEU A 302 -21.36 5.19 11.63
N GLU A 303 -21.78 3.92 11.48
CA GLU A 303 -22.64 3.21 12.43
C GLU A 303 -21.84 2.58 13.59
N GLY A 304 -20.52 2.72 13.60
CA GLY A 304 -19.62 2.21 14.64
C GLY A 304 -19.29 0.72 14.51
N ARG A 305 -19.68 0.04 13.42
CA ARG A 305 -19.38 -1.38 13.18
C ARG A 305 -17.93 -1.53 12.72
N ILE A 306 -17.22 -2.53 13.25
CA ILE A 306 -15.83 -2.81 12.88
C ILE A 306 -15.83 -3.55 11.52
N VAL A 307 -15.54 -2.82 10.45
CA VAL A 307 -15.59 -3.32 9.06
C VAL A 307 -14.25 -3.85 8.57
N GLY A 308 -13.18 -3.69 9.35
CA GLY A 308 -11.85 -4.20 9.01
C GLY A 308 -10.77 -3.73 9.96
N MET A 309 -9.53 -4.03 9.58
CA MET A 309 -8.32 -3.67 10.32
C MET A 309 -7.27 -3.13 9.34
N VAL A 310 -6.59 -2.05 9.71
CA VAL A 310 -5.46 -1.49 8.95
C VAL A 310 -4.37 -2.55 8.84
N ILE A 311 -4.03 -2.96 7.62
CA ILE A 311 -2.97 -3.95 7.40
C ILE A 311 -1.68 -3.34 6.88
N ALA A 312 -1.75 -2.24 6.15
CA ALA A 312 -0.54 -1.55 5.70
C ALA A 312 -0.82 -0.11 5.25
N ARG A 313 0.17 0.75 5.43
CA ARG A 313 0.30 1.98 4.67
C ARG A 313 1.09 1.69 3.40
N ALA A 314 0.45 1.79 2.25
CA ALA A 314 1.06 1.47 0.96
C ALA A 314 1.57 2.71 0.20
N GLY A 315 1.11 3.90 0.56
CA GLY A 315 1.49 5.16 -0.08
C GLY A 315 1.03 6.38 0.69
N ARG A 316 1.25 7.55 0.15
CA ARG A 316 0.90 8.83 0.81
C ARG A 316 -0.59 8.93 1.15
N ILE A 317 -1.44 8.49 0.23
CA ILE A 317 -2.90 8.51 0.32
C ILE A 317 -3.47 7.10 0.10
N SER A 318 -2.77 6.07 0.58
CA SER A 318 -3.17 4.69 0.34
C SER A 318 -2.94 3.87 1.61
N THR A 319 -3.99 3.71 2.37
CA THR A 319 -4.09 2.80 3.51
C THR A 319 -4.82 1.55 3.08
N LEU A 320 -4.21 0.39 3.32
CA LEU A 320 -4.79 -0.91 3.05
C LEU A 320 -5.47 -1.44 4.30
N ILE A 321 -6.67 -1.96 4.12
CA ILE A 321 -7.53 -2.47 5.19
C ILE A 321 -7.88 -3.91 4.85
N LEU A 322 -7.65 -4.82 5.77
CA LEU A 322 -8.12 -6.19 5.68
C LEU A 322 -9.61 -6.22 6.07
N PRO A 323 -10.51 -6.73 5.20
CA PRO A 323 -11.94 -6.77 5.48
C PRO A 323 -12.28 -7.58 6.72
N GLY A 324 -13.33 -7.18 7.44
CA GLY A 324 -13.73 -7.82 8.69
C GLY A 324 -14.21 -9.25 8.53
N ASP A 325 -14.92 -9.56 7.46
CA ASP A 325 -15.35 -10.90 7.09
C ASP A 325 -14.17 -11.83 6.78
N ASP A 326 -13.15 -11.34 6.06
CA ASP A 326 -11.91 -12.10 5.83
C ASP A 326 -11.19 -12.40 7.16
N ILE A 327 -11.13 -11.43 8.07
CA ILE A 327 -10.54 -11.64 9.41
C ILE A 327 -11.34 -12.69 10.19
N ALA A 328 -12.66 -12.62 10.15
CA ALA A 328 -13.52 -13.61 10.81
C ALA A 328 -13.28 -15.03 10.28
N ASP A 329 -13.08 -15.18 8.97
CA ASP A 329 -12.78 -16.46 8.33
C ASP A 329 -11.35 -16.97 8.63
N ILE A 330 -10.37 -16.06 8.69
CA ILE A 330 -9.00 -16.40 9.09
C ILE A 330 -8.97 -16.94 10.53
N LEU A 331 -9.69 -16.28 11.44
CA LEU A 331 -9.72 -16.66 12.87
C LEU A 331 -10.41 -17.99 13.15
N LYS A 332 -11.12 -18.58 12.18
CA LYS A 332 -11.63 -19.96 12.27
C LYS A 332 -10.54 -21.02 12.13
N LYS A 333 -9.39 -20.63 11.59
CA LYS A 333 -8.21 -21.49 11.39
C LYS A 333 -7.24 -21.31 12.54
N GLU A 334 -6.56 -22.39 12.94
CA GLU A 334 -5.46 -22.28 13.92
C GLU A 334 -4.28 -21.55 13.27
N PRO A 335 -3.66 -20.58 13.98
CA PRO A 335 -2.44 -19.95 13.50
C PRO A 335 -1.26 -20.91 13.52
N GLU A 336 -0.32 -20.75 12.61
CA GLU A 336 0.97 -21.44 12.67
C GLU A 336 1.73 -21.03 13.94
N VAL A 337 2.30 -21.99 14.64
CA VAL A 337 3.08 -21.72 15.86
C VAL A 337 4.25 -20.84 15.51
N PHE A 338 4.40 -19.73 16.23
CA PHE A 338 5.52 -18.82 16.03
C PHE A 338 6.73 -19.26 16.86
N GLU A 339 7.80 -19.64 16.18
CA GLU A 339 9.11 -19.87 16.79
C GLU A 339 10.00 -18.65 16.55
N PRO A 340 10.41 -17.92 17.61
CA PRO A 340 11.35 -16.81 17.46
C PRO A 340 12.65 -17.30 16.83
N ALA A 341 13.16 -16.57 15.84
CA ALA A 341 14.49 -16.89 15.29
C ALA A 341 15.53 -16.85 16.41
N GLU A 342 16.34 -17.92 16.52
CA GLU A 342 17.43 -17.97 17.49
C GLU A 342 18.33 -16.75 17.39
N PRO A 343 18.72 -16.12 18.52
CA PRO A 343 19.61 -14.98 18.51
C PRO A 343 20.93 -15.38 17.83
N ARG A 344 21.39 -14.55 16.88
CA ARG A 344 22.60 -14.80 16.06
C ARG A 344 23.85 -15.20 16.89
N ASN A 345 23.87 -14.89 18.18
CA ASN A 345 24.96 -15.24 19.09
C ASN A 345 24.96 -16.74 19.52
N ALA A 346 23.79 -17.39 19.58
CA ALA A 346 23.73 -18.84 19.93
C ALA A 346 24.40 -19.68 18.86
N ARG A 347 24.21 -19.40 17.58
CA ARG A 347 24.91 -20.09 16.48
C ARG A 347 26.42 -19.90 16.48
N ARG A 348 26.93 -18.76 16.93
CA ARG A 348 28.39 -18.54 17.06
C ARG A 348 29.02 -19.37 18.19
N ASP A 349 28.30 -19.48 19.29
CA ASP A 349 28.77 -20.25 20.46
C ASP A 349 28.74 -21.77 20.20
N GLU A 350 27.78 -22.27 19.42
CA GLU A 350 27.74 -23.68 18.99
C GLU A 350 28.87 -24.02 18.00
N LEU A 351 29.12 -23.16 17.02
CA LEU A 351 30.24 -23.32 16.09
C LEU A 351 31.59 -23.30 16.82
N GLN A 352 31.77 -22.40 17.79
CA GLN A 352 33.00 -22.36 18.60
C GLN A 352 33.15 -23.56 19.59
N ARG A 353 32.04 -24.14 20.05
CA ARG A 353 32.06 -25.36 20.86
C ARG A 353 32.33 -26.62 20.02
N GLY A 354 31.88 -26.62 18.75
CA GLY A 354 32.17 -27.69 17.80
C GLY A 354 33.65 -27.76 17.42
N GLU A 355 34.29 -26.61 17.21
CA GLU A 355 35.72 -26.51 16.86
C GLU A 355 36.68 -26.85 18.03
N ARG A 356 36.23 -26.74 19.28
CA ARG A 356 37.04 -27.12 20.47
C ARG A 356 36.93 -28.58 20.82
N ARG A 357 36.14 -29.39 20.12
CA ARG A 357 35.99 -30.84 20.34
C ARG A 357 36.61 -31.70 19.24
N GLN A 358 37.31 -31.11 18.30
CA GLN A 358 38.21 -31.74 17.34
C GLN A 358 39.68 -31.42 17.74
#